data_74ef6383fd7aafd5219467fd1f0e408a
#
_entry.id   74ef6383fd7aafd5219467fd1f0e408a
#
_cell.length_a   1.000
_cell.length_b   1.000
_cell.length_c   1.000
_cell.angle_alpha   90.00
_cell.angle_beta   90.00
_cell.angle_gamma   90.00
#
_symmetry.space_group_name_H-M   'P 1'
#
loop_
_entity.id
_entity.type
_entity.pdbx_description
1 polymer ?
#
loop_
_entity_poly.entity_id
_entity_poly.type
_entity_poly.pdbx_seq_one_letter_code
_entity_poly.pdbx_strand_id
1 'polypeptide(L)'
;EAMRILNTLGLRVKAGERFKAGDYVKGIYDDCDVRLDEFKHGDEMRLRVIIPDKNMYFPEDERCSDAYLLQLLETEDLLIPTDKEIPTIKLYQMRNDDDNRNYVFESLESLQKQTGGRVPAELYDLVYEGQLDAKNPEEVFTIFNTVYTEGYKGRSMSVSDVVEFKYSDTQDFFFYCDSFGFKLIHFNSKNNEEGGGCYA
;
A
#
# COMPACT_ATOMS: atom_id res chain seq x y z
N GLU A 1 -12.49 -6.13 -18.86
CA GLU A 1 -11.43 -5.21 -19.30
C GLU A 1 -10.06 -5.92 -19.29
N ALA A 2 -9.62 -6.54 -18.19
CA ALA A 2 -8.33 -7.23 -18.10
C ALA A 2 -8.12 -8.26 -19.22
N MET A 3 -9.15 -9.08 -19.53
CA MET A 3 -9.09 -10.06 -20.63
C MET A 3 -8.91 -9.41 -21.99
N ARG A 4 -9.50 -8.25 -22.24
CA ARG A 4 -9.32 -7.48 -23.49
C ARG A 4 -7.88 -7.04 -23.66
N ILE A 5 -7.29 -6.49 -22.60
CA ILE A 5 -5.90 -6.04 -22.56
C ILE A 5 -4.94 -7.20 -22.86
N LEU A 6 -5.08 -8.31 -22.13
CA LEU A 6 -4.22 -9.48 -22.30
C LEU A 6 -4.36 -10.13 -23.69
N ASN A 7 -5.59 -10.21 -24.23
CA ASN A 7 -5.81 -10.73 -25.57
C ASN A 7 -5.18 -9.85 -26.65
N THR A 8 -5.26 -8.52 -26.49
CA THR A 8 -4.65 -7.58 -27.43
C THR A 8 -3.12 -7.72 -27.44
N LEU A 9 -2.51 -7.78 -26.25
CA LEU A 9 -1.06 -8.05 -26.14
C LEU A 9 -0.68 -9.39 -26.76
N GLY A 10 -1.45 -10.45 -26.48
CA GLY A 10 -1.22 -11.78 -27.02
C GLY A 10 -1.27 -11.82 -28.56
N LEU A 11 -2.20 -11.06 -29.17
CA LEU A 11 -2.28 -10.95 -30.64
C LEU A 11 -1.07 -10.21 -31.21
N ARG A 12 -0.58 -9.16 -30.56
CA ARG A 12 0.62 -8.42 -30.99
C ARG A 12 1.88 -9.27 -30.87
N VAL A 13 2.00 -10.07 -29.80
CA VAL A 13 3.09 -11.06 -29.68
C VAL A 13 3.03 -12.11 -30.79
N LYS A 14 1.84 -12.62 -31.13
CA LYS A 14 1.66 -13.55 -32.25
C LYS A 14 2.03 -12.92 -33.60
N ALA A 15 1.82 -11.60 -33.73
CA ALA A 15 2.24 -10.84 -34.91
C ALA A 15 3.77 -10.56 -34.96
N GLY A 16 4.51 -10.99 -33.94
CA GLY A 16 5.97 -10.88 -33.90
C GLY A 16 6.50 -9.74 -33.02
N GLU A 17 5.63 -8.97 -32.37
CA GLU A 17 6.06 -7.94 -31.44
C GLU A 17 6.69 -8.55 -30.19
N ARG A 18 7.66 -7.87 -29.62
CA ARG A 18 8.37 -8.31 -28.41
C ARG A 18 8.27 -7.21 -27.35
N PHE A 19 7.96 -7.61 -26.13
CA PHE A 19 7.79 -6.72 -24.97
C PHE A 19 8.78 -7.07 -23.87
N LYS A 20 9.20 -6.07 -23.13
CA LYS A 20 10.06 -6.20 -21.95
C LYS A 20 9.57 -5.30 -20.82
N ALA A 21 10.07 -5.53 -19.62
CA ALA A 21 9.83 -4.64 -18.49
C ALA A 21 10.31 -3.20 -18.79
N GLY A 22 9.53 -2.23 -18.37
CA GLY A 22 9.73 -0.81 -18.64
C GLY A 22 9.11 -0.30 -19.94
N ASP A 23 8.58 -1.17 -20.81
CA ASP A 23 7.93 -0.74 -22.05
C ASP A 23 6.59 -0.07 -21.75
N TYR A 24 6.34 1.07 -22.43
CA TYR A 24 5.04 1.72 -22.50
C TYR A 24 4.33 1.31 -23.79
N VAL A 25 3.16 0.72 -23.66
CA VAL A 25 2.43 0.12 -24.78
C VAL A 25 1.15 0.88 -25.08
N LYS A 26 1.09 1.41 -26.31
CA LYS A 26 -0.03 2.22 -26.81
C LYS A 26 -1.18 1.39 -27.37
N GLY A 27 -2.39 1.96 -27.29
CA GLY A 27 -3.57 1.41 -27.97
C GLY A 27 -4.09 0.09 -27.41
N ILE A 28 -3.81 -0.19 -26.13
CA ILE A 28 -4.25 -1.38 -25.43
C ILE A 28 -5.40 -1.07 -24.46
N TYR A 29 -5.27 0.03 -23.74
CA TYR A 29 -6.26 0.46 -22.78
C TYR A 29 -6.68 1.88 -23.15
N ASP A 30 -7.94 2.10 -23.28
CA ASP A 30 -8.61 3.38 -23.68
C ASP A 30 -7.61 4.53 -23.91
N ASP A 31 -7.57 5.47 -24.37
CA ASP A 31 -6.65 6.55 -24.73
C ASP A 31 -5.38 6.74 -23.87
N CYS A 32 -4.95 5.71 -23.10
CA CYS A 32 -3.74 5.77 -22.28
C CYS A 32 -2.73 4.67 -22.61
N ASP A 33 -1.45 4.98 -22.35
CA ASP A 33 -0.37 4.01 -22.42
C ASP A 33 -0.39 3.14 -21.16
N VAL A 34 -0.24 1.83 -21.33
CA VAL A 34 0.01 0.92 -20.20
C VAL A 34 1.50 0.67 -20.08
N ARG A 35 1.99 0.47 -18.86
CA ARG A 35 3.37 0.10 -18.60
C ARG A 35 3.45 -1.41 -18.36
N LEU A 36 4.54 -2.02 -18.81
CA LEU A 36 4.86 -3.41 -18.52
C LEU A 36 5.94 -3.48 -17.46
N ASP A 37 5.63 -4.12 -16.33
CA ASP A 37 6.57 -4.36 -15.26
C ASP A 37 6.90 -5.83 -15.13
N GLU A 38 8.07 -6.12 -14.63
CA GLU A 38 8.48 -7.47 -14.28
C GLU A 38 7.98 -7.81 -12.87
N PHE A 39 7.49 -9.02 -12.68
CA PHE A 39 7.13 -9.54 -11.37
C PHE A 39 7.50 -11.01 -11.24
N LYS A 40 7.77 -11.45 -10.05
CA LYS A 40 8.10 -12.83 -9.74
C LYS A 40 6.82 -13.63 -9.48
N HIS A 41 6.71 -14.81 -10.11
CA HIS A 41 5.63 -15.75 -9.86
C HIS A 41 6.24 -17.15 -9.68
N GLY A 42 6.36 -17.60 -8.44
CA GLY A 42 7.16 -18.76 -8.10
C GLY A 42 8.63 -18.53 -8.49
N ASP A 43 9.20 -19.44 -9.26
CA ASP A 43 10.59 -19.33 -9.75
C ASP A 43 10.69 -18.62 -11.12
N GLU A 44 9.60 -18.14 -11.68
CA GLU A 44 9.54 -17.52 -13.01
C GLU A 44 9.37 -16.00 -12.92
N MET A 45 10.15 -15.28 -13.75
CA MET A 45 9.90 -13.86 -14.00
C MET A 45 8.86 -13.72 -15.11
N ARG A 46 7.85 -12.91 -14.87
CA ARG A 46 6.74 -12.64 -15.79
C ARG A 46 6.53 -11.15 -15.97
N LEU A 47 5.83 -10.76 -17.03
CA LEU A 47 5.40 -9.39 -17.24
C LEU A 47 3.96 -9.21 -16.74
N ARG A 48 3.72 -8.13 -16.02
CA ARG A 48 2.39 -7.63 -15.68
C ARG A 48 2.11 -6.31 -16.36
N VAL A 49 0.84 -6.03 -16.56
CA VAL A 49 0.39 -4.77 -17.13
C VAL A 49 -0.01 -3.84 -15.99
N ILE A 50 0.58 -2.67 -15.95
CA ILE A 50 0.24 -1.60 -15.02
C ILE A 50 -0.54 -0.52 -15.76
N ILE A 51 -1.70 -0.18 -15.25
CA ILE A 51 -2.63 0.79 -15.81
C ILE A 51 -2.57 2.07 -14.97
N PRO A 52 -2.42 3.26 -15.56
CA PRO A 52 -2.51 4.52 -14.84
C PRO A 52 -3.96 4.81 -14.40
N ASP A 53 -4.12 5.70 -13.45
CA ASP A 53 -5.43 6.22 -13.07
C ASP A 53 -6.02 7.18 -14.12
N LYS A 54 -7.20 7.72 -13.84
CA LYS A 54 -7.93 8.66 -14.73
C LYS A 54 -7.15 9.95 -15.04
N ASN A 55 -6.19 10.30 -14.19
CA ASN A 55 -5.33 11.48 -14.35
C ASN A 55 -3.98 11.13 -14.97
N MET A 56 -3.82 9.90 -15.47
CA MET A 56 -2.60 9.37 -16.09
C MET A 56 -1.42 9.20 -15.11
N TYR A 57 -1.68 9.08 -13.81
CA TYR A 57 -0.68 8.75 -12.81
C TYR A 57 -0.58 7.25 -12.62
N PHE A 58 0.65 6.72 -12.61
CA PHE A 58 0.91 5.32 -12.29
C PHE A 58 0.90 5.11 -10.76
N PRO A 59 0.69 3.87 -10.30
CA PRO A 59 0.49 3.58 -8.88
C PRO A 59 1.61 4.04 -7.93
N GLU A 60 2.82 4.23 -8.41
CA GLU A 60 3.95 4.72 -7.61
C GLU A 60 3.94 6.24 -7.39
N ASP A 61 3.12 6.96 -8.14
CA ASP A 61 2.96 8.40 -7.98
C ASP A 61 1.96 8.69 -6.85
N GLU A 62 2.34 9.49 -5.87
CA GLU A 62 1.49 9.87 -4.73
C GLU A 62 0.16 10.52 -5.13
N ARG A 63 0.06 11.02 -6.37
CA ARG A 63 -1.17 11.60 -6.94
C ARG A 63 -2.09 10.55 -7.54
N CYS A 64 -1.62 9.32 -7.71
CA CYS A 64 -2.45 8.23 -8.21
C CYS A 64 -3.50 7.84 -7.16
N SER A 65 -4.68 7.46 -7.63
CA SER A 65 -5.72 6.95 -6.74
C SER A 65 -5.29 5.64 -6.08
N ASP A 66 -5.47 5.54 -4.76
CA ASP A 66 -5.12 4.35 -3.95
C ASP A 66 -5.72 3.04 -4.49
N ALA A 67 -6.86 3.11 -5.19
CA ALA A 67 -7.48 1.94 -5.80
C ALA A 67 -6.57 1.22 -6.83
N TYR A 68 -5.56 1.92 -7.36
CA TYR A 68 -4.63 1.38 -8.35
C TYR A 68 -3.38 0.73 -7.72
N LEU A 69 -3.12 0.95 -6.43
CA LEU A 69 -1.98 0.37 -5.70
C LEU A 69 -1.97 -1.16 -5.70
N LEU A 70 -3.15 -1.79 -5.71
CA LEU A 70 -3.26 -3.26 -5.78
C LEU A 70 -2.54 -3.88 -6.98
N GLN A 71 -2.27 -3.11 -8.03
CA GLN A 71 -1.53 -3.57 -9.20
C GLN A 71 -0.05 -3.81 -8.90
N LEU A 72 0.50 -3.19 -7.85
CA LEU A 72 1.89 -3.34 -7.44
C LEU A 72 2.12 -4.59 -6.61
N LEU A 73 1.08 -5.13 -5.98
CA LEU A 73 1.17 -6.34 -5.18
C LEU A 73 1.52 -7.54 -6.08
N GLU A 74 2.40 -8.38 -5.61
CA GLU A 74 2.61 -9.69 -6.21
C GLU A 74 1.43 -10.60 -5.85
N THR A 75 1.10 -11.56 -6.71
CA THR A 75 0.01 -12.50 -6.44
C THR A 75 0.26 -13.29 -5.15
N GLU A 76 1.53 -13.54 -4.84
CA GLU A 76 1.97 -14.22 -3.62
C GLU A 76 1.82 -13.34 -2.37
N ASP A 77 1.90 -12.01 -2.50
CA ASP A 77 1.64 -11.06 -1.41
C ASP A 77 0.15 -10.99 -1.07
N LEU A 78 -0.70 -11.24 -2.06
CA LEU A 78 -2.15 -11.41 -1.86
C LEU A 78 -2.51 -12.79 -1.27
N LEU A 79 -1.69 -13.79 -1.49
CA LEU A 79 -1.87 -15.19 -1.08
C LEU A 79 -0.88 -15.61 0.02
N ILE A 80 -0.39 -14.72 0.84
CA ILE A 80 0.45 -14.95 2.02
C ILE A 80 1.43 -16.13 1.87
N PRO A 81 2.69 -15.88 1.65
CA PRO A 81 3.71 -16.94 1.65
C PRO A 81 3.90 -17.47 3.09
N THR A 82 3.70 -18.77 3.25
CA THR A 82 3.91 -19.45 4.53
C THR A 82 5.40 -19.61 4.92
N ASP A 83 6.31 -19.31 4.00
CA ASP A 83 7.76 -19.56 4.18
C ASP A 83 8.64 -18.31 4.02
N LYS A 84 8.05 -17.11 4.01
CA LYS A 84 8.79 -15.85 3.90
C LYS A 84 9.24 -15.31 5.26
N GLU A 85 10.28 -14.50 5.19
CA GLU A 85 10.85 -13.68 6.24
C GLU A 85 9.77 -12.97 7.07
N ILE A 86 9.91 -12.96 8.38
CA ILE A 86 9.01 -12.24 9.29
C ILE A 86 9.12 -10.75 8.95
N PRO A 87 8.03 -10.08 8.60
CA PRO A 87 8.06 -8.68 8.24
C PRO A 87 8.40 -7.79 9.44
N THR A 88 9.03 -6.67 9.18
CA THR A 88 9.03 -5.56 10.13
C THR A 88 7.69 -4.85 10.00
N ILE A 89 6.94 -4.78 11.10
CA ILE A 89 5.68 -4.06 11.19
C ILE A 89 5.93 -2.73 11.87
N LYS A 90 5.43 -1.64 11.26
CA LYS A 90 5.30 -0.37 11.96
C LYS A 90 3.81 -0.03 12.09
N LEU A 91 3.44 0.46 13.26
CA LEU A 91 2.08 0.92 13.53
C LEU A 91 2.11 2.41 13.81
N TYR A 92 1.30 3.13 13.04
CA TYR A 92 1.12 4.58 13.16
C TYR A 92 -0.28 4.86 13.68
N GLN A 93 -0.37 5.69 14.70
CA GLN A 93 -1.65 6.14 15.25
C GLN A 93 -1.80 7.64 15.09
N MET A 94 -2.96 8.07 14.63
CA MET A 94 -3.27 9.48 14.53
C MET A 94 -3.27 10.11 15.92
N ARG A 95 -2.58 11.25 16.06
CA ARG A 95 -2.58 12.03 17.32
C ARG A 95 -3.99 12.45 17.64
N ASN A 96 -4.39 12.18 18.87
CA ASN A 96 -5.70 12.57 19.39
C ASN A 96 -5.56 13.85 20.22
N ASP A 97 -5.25 14.95 19.54
CA ASP A 97 -5.19 16.30 20.08
C ASP A 97 -6.35 17.17 19.57
N ASP A 98 -6.44 18.41 20.04
CA ASP A 98 -7.54 19.31 19.69
C ASP A 98 -7.56 19.65 18.19
N ASP A 99 -6.38 19.66 17.52
CA ASP A 99 -6.26 20.00 16.11
C ASP A 99 -6.71 18.83 15.22
N ASN A 100 -6.53 17.60 15.68
CA ASN A 100 -6.79 16.38 14.92
C ASN A 100 -8.12 15.68 15.27
N ARG A 101 -8.85 16.18 16.25
CA ARG A 101 -10.07 15.54 16.79
C ARG A 101 -11.11 15.17 15.71
N ASN A 102 -11.18 15.94 14.62
CA ASN A 102 -12.12 15.71 13.54
C ASN A 102 -11.69 14.61 12.57
N TYR A 103 -10.46 14.12 12.69
CA TYR A 103 -9.86 13.12 11.77
C TYR A 103 -9.73 11.74 12.43
N VAL A 104 -9.67 11.70 13.77
CA VAL A 104 -9.47 10.46 14.52
C VAL A 104 -10.72 9.59 14.43
N PHE A 105 -10.55 8.30 14.17
CA PHE A 105 -11.59 7.29 14.02
C PHE A 105 -12.50 7.47 12.79
N GLU A 106 -12.10 8.28 11.83
CA GLU A 106 -12.83 8.47 10.59
C GLU A 106 -12.57 7.30 9.60
N SER A 107 -13.54 7.05 8.73
CA SER A 107 -13.32 6.16 7.59
C SER A 107 -12.35 6.79 6.60
N LEU A 108 -11.67 5.97 5.79
CA LEU A 108 -10.74 6.45 4.77
C LEU A 108 -11.41 7.48 3.83
N GLU A 109 -12.62 7.19 3.38
CA GLU A 109 -13.37 8.09 2.50
C GLU A 109 -13.65 9.44 3.16
N SER A 110 -14.03 9.43 4.45
CA SER A 110 -14.30 10.67 5.19
C SER A 110 -13.03 11.47 5.40
N LEU A 111 -11.92 10.83 5.79
CA LEU A 111 -10.63 11.48 5.95
C LEU A 111 -10.16 12.10 4.62
N GLN A 112 -10.18 11.34 3.53
CA GLN A 112 -9.72 11.82 2.22
C GLN A 112 -10.55 13.00 1.70
N LYS A 113 -11.85 13.05 1.96
CA LYS A 113 -12.68 14.21 1.61
C LYS A 113 -12.24 15.49 2.34
N GLN A 114 -11.76 15.37 3.57
CA GLN A 114 -11.34 16.49 4.39
C GLN A 114 -9.89 16.93 4.10
N THR A 115 -9.04 16.00 3.62
CA THR A 115 -7.59 16.20 3.46
C THR A 115 -7.14 16.35 2.00
N GLY A 116 -8.09 16.47 1.06
CA GLY A 116 -7.76 16.62 -0.36
C GLY A 116 -7.32 15.32 -1.03
N GLY A 117 -7.85 14.17 -0.60
CA GLY A 117 -7.67 12.87 -1.25
C GLY A 117 -6.49 12.03 -0.74
N ARG A 118 -5.82 12.45 0.34
CA ARG A 118 -4.66 11.74 0.90
C ARG A 118 -4.84 11.40 2.38
N VAL A 119 -4.00 10.50 2.88
CA VAL A 119 -3.81 10.26 4.32
C VAL A 119 -2.55 11.03 4.75
N PRO A 120 -2.69 12.11 5.53
CA PRO A 120 -1.57 12.99 5.87
C PRO A 120 -0.71 12.38 6.98
N ALA A 121 0.46 11.85 6.63
CA ALA A 121 1.36 11.17 7.57
C ALA A 121 1.80 12.08 8.73
N GLU A 122 1.85 13.39 8.51
CA GLU A 122 2.17 14.41 9.50
C GLU A 122 1.22 14.45 10.70
N LEU A 123 0.05 13.81 10.62
CA LEU A 123 -0.91 13.71 11.73
C LEU A 123 -0.70 12.48 12.61
N TYR A 124 0.26 11.62 12.28
CA TYR A 124 0.45 10.34 12.93
C TYR A 124 1.74 10.29 13.75
N ASP A 125 1.70 9.50 14.81
CA ASP A 125 2.88 9.10 15.58
C ASP A 125 3.18 7.63 15.33
N LEU A 126 4.47 7.29 15.20
CA LEU A 126 4.93 5.91 15.19
C LEU A 126 4.86 5.36 16.63
N VAL A 127 3.99 4.38 16.87
CA VAL A 127 3.74 3.81 18.21
C VAL A 127 4.30 2.41 18.39
N TYR A 128 4.70 1.75 17.31
CA TYR A 128 5.37 0.46 17.32
C TYR A 128 6.23 0.27 16.08
N GLU A 129 7.39 -0.34 16.26
CA GLU A 129 8.24 -0.87 15.21
C GLU A 129 8.92 -2.14 15.70
N GLY A 130 8.77 -3.23 14.97
CA GLY A 130 9.40 -4.51 15.31
C GLY A 130 9.01 -5.64 14.36
N GLN A 131 9.74 -6.74 14.45
CA GLN A 131 9.38 -7.95 13.74
C GLN A 131 8.15 -8.58 14.40
N LEU A 132 7.15 -8.93 13.59
CA LEU A 132 5.91 -9.52 14.05
C LEU A 132 5.49 -10.61 13.07
N ASP A 133 5.28 -11.82 13.58
CA ASP A 133 4.75 -12.93 12.78
C ASP A 133 3.25 -12.73 12.53
N ALA A 134 2.95 -11.78 11.67
CA ALA A 134 1.61 -11.45 11.19
C ALA A 134 1.61 -11.47 9.66
N LYS A 135 0.62 -12.13 9.10
CA LYS A 135 0.52 -12.38 7.66
C LYS A 135 -0.32 -11.33 6.93
N ASN A 136 -1.16 -10.62 7.64
CA ASN A 136 -2.08 -9.63 7.09
C ASN A 136 -2.41 -8.57 8.14
N PRO A 137 -2.98 -7.43 7.75
CA PRO A 137 -3.33 -6.35 8.67
C PRO A 137 -4.36 -6.75 9.74
N GLU A 138 -5.24 -7.69 9.47
CA GLU A 138 -6.25 -8.19 10.41
C GLU A 138 -5.60 -8.98 11.55
N GLU A 139 -4.53 -9.73 11.29
CA GLU A 139 -3.74 -10.40 12.33
C GLU A 139 -3.00 -9.37 13.20
N VAL A 140 -2.41 -8.33 12.59
CA VAL A 140 -1.82 -7.20 13.32
C VAL A 140 -2.85 -6.57 14.25
N PHE A 141 -4.05 -6.25 13.72
CA PHE A 141 -5.15 -5.69 14.52
C PHE A 141 -5.49 -6.60 15.71
N THR A 142 -5.60 -7.89 15.48
CA THR A 142 -5.90 -8.86 16.54
C THR A 142 -4.81 -8.86 17.61
N ILE A 143 -3.54 -8.91 17.23
CA ILE A 143 -2.41 -8.91 18.15
C ILE A 143 -2.41 -7.67 19.03
N PHE A 144 -2.49 -6.46 18.45
CA PHE A 144 -2.43 -5.20 19.21
C PHE A 144 -3.69 -4.91 20.04
N ASN A 145 -4.76 -5.66 19.85
CA ASN A 145 -6.00 -5.54 20.64
C ASN A 145 -6.19 -6.66 21.67
N THR A 146 -5.44 -7.77 21.58
CA THR A 146 -5.66 -8.93 22.45
C THR A 146 -4.42 -9.40 23.19
N VAL A 147 -3.23 -9.09 22.70
CA VAL A 147 -1.95 -9.57 23.25
C VAL A 147 -1.11 -8.38 23.69
N TYR A 148 -0.47 -8.51 24.84
CA TYR A 148 0.57 -7.55 25.24
C TYR A 148 1.76 -7.67 24.27
N THR A 149 2.10 -6.58 23.61
CA THR A 149 3.22 -6.50 22.66
C THR A 149 4.31 -5.62 23.25
N GLU A 150 5.49 -6.18 23.46
CA GLU A 150 6.65 -5.43 23.99
C GLU A 150 7.01 -4.28 23.05
N GLY A 151 7.30 -3.11 23.64
CA GLY A 151 7.64 -1.91 22.85
C GLY A 151 6.46 -1.15 22.29
N TYR A 152 5.23 -1.65 22.40
CA TYR A 152 4.04 -0.93 21.98
C TYR A 152 3.70 0.21 22.95
N LYS A 153 3.57 1.42 22.42
CA LYS A 153 3.33 2.65 23.20
C LYS A 153 1.97 3.28 22.90
N GLY A 154 1.20 2.66 22.03
CA GLY A 154 -0.07 3.20 21.57
C GLY A 154 -1.28 2.77 22.39
N ARG A 155 -2.45 3.29 22.01
CA ARG A 155 -3.78 2.80 22.41
C ARG A 155 -4.11 1.53 21.62
N SER A 156 -5.16 0.82 22.04
CA SER A 156 -5.73 -0.26 21.22
C SER A 156 -5.92 0.20 19.77
N MET A 157 -5.59 -0.67 18.83
CA MET A 157 -5.69 -0.36 17.41
C MET A 157 -7.14 -0.14 17.01
N SER A 158 -7.40 0.86 16.18
CA SER A 158 -8.75 1.30 15.79
C SER A 158 -8.79 1.83 14.38
N VAL A 159 -10.00 2.17 13.91
CA VAL A 159 -10.19 2.92 12.65
C VAL A 159 -9.31 4.18 12.67
N SER A 160 -8.79 4.54 11.54
CA SER A 160 -7.80 5.58 11.24
C SER A 160 -6.34 5.22 11.52
N ASP A 161 -6.02 4.08 12.14
CA ASP A 161 -4.63 3.66 12.31
C ASP A 161 -4.04 3.13 11.00
N VAL A 162 -2.73 3.25 10.84
CA VAL A 162 -2.01 2.79 9.63
C VAL A 162 -0.98 1.74 10.00
N VAL A 163 -0.98 0.62 9.30
CA VAL A 163 0.00 -0.45 9.42
C VAL A 163 0.91 -0.44 8.20
N GLU A 164 2.22 -0.40 8.44
CA GLU A 164 3.25 -0.63 7.43
C GLU A 164 3.77 -2.06 7.52
N PHE A 165 3.76 -2.76 6.39
CA PHE A 165 4.46 -4.02 6.20
C PHE A 165 5.72 -3.76 5.39
N LYS A 166 6.86 -4.07 5.99
CA LYS A 166 8.17 -3.93 5.37
C LYS A 166 8.88 -5.26 5.29
N TYR A 167 9.17 -5.69 4.08
CA TYR A 167 10.00 -6.84 3.77
C TYR A 167 11.36 -6.36 3.27
N SER A 168 12.44 -7.15 3.46
CA SER A 168 13.82 -6.72 3.19
C SER A 168 14.10 -6.28 1.75
N ASP A 169 13.39 -6.85 0.77
CA ASP A 169 13.68 -6.69 -0.66
C ASP A 169 12.50 -6.15 -1.48
N THR A 170 11.45 -5.64 -0.83
CA THR A 170 10.24 -5.18 -1.50
C THR A 170 9.90 -3.74 -1.14
N GLN A 171 8.92 -3.19 -1.86
CA GLN A 171 8.29 -1.93 -1.53
C GLN A 171 7.53 -2.04 -0.21
N ASP A 172 7.55 -0.97 0.61
CA ASP A 172 6.76 -0.88 1.83
C ASP A 172 5.27 -0.73 1.49
N PHE A 173 4.42 -1.49 2.17
CA PHE A 173 2.97 -1.46 1.99
C PHE A 173 2.28 -0.86 3.21
N PHE A 174 1.41 0.11 2.97
CA PHE A 174 0.69 0.82 4.02
C PHE A 174 -0.80 0.50 3.95
N PHE A 175 -1.36 0.08 5.07
CA PHE A 175 -2.77 -0.30 5.19
C PHE A 175 -3.47 0.58 6.23
N TYR A 176 -4.48 1.29 5.79
CA TYR A 176 -5.36 2.06 6.64
C TYR A 176 -6.42 1.16 7.27
N CYS A 177 -6.57 1.22 8.59
CA CYS A 177 -7.68 0.57 9.29
C CYS A 177 -8.96 1.35 9.01
N ASP A 178 -9.83 0.80 8.16
CA ASP A 178 -11.10 1.42 7.80
C ASP A 178 -12.24 0.88 8.68
N SER A 179 -13.45 1.40 8.52
CA SER A 179 -14.64 0.92 9.22
C SER A 179 -14.96 -0.55 8.94
N PHE A 180 -14.55 -1.06 7.78
CA PHE A 180 -14.64 -2.46 7.40
C PHE A 180 -13.31 -2.94 6.79
N GLY A 181 -12.48 -3.61 7.60
CA GLY A 181 -11.20 -4.17 7.20
C GLY A 181 -10.13 -3.11 6.91
N PHE A 182 -9.22 -3.42 6.02
CA PHE A 182 -8.08 -2.59 5.70
C PHE A 182 -8.09 -2.15 4.24
N LYS A 183 -7.53 -0.97 3.98
CA LYS A 183 -7.36 -0.38 2.65
C LYS A 183 -5.90 -0.06 2.40
N LEU A 184 -5.36 -0.51 1.29
CA LEU A 184 -4.03 -0.10 0.84
C LEU A 184 -4.05 1.38 0.47
N ILE A 185 -3.05 2.13 0.94
CA ILE A 185 -2.96 3.59 0.76
C ILE A 185 -1.54 4.03 0.38
N HIS A 186 -1.43 5.22 -0.19
CA HIS A 186 -0.17 5.96 -0.19
C HIS A 186 0.02 6.63 1.18
N PHE A 187 1.19 6.40 1.79
CA PHE A 187 1.51 7.01 3.07
C PHE A 187 3.02 7.33 3.12
N ASN A 188 3.35 8.62 3.20
CA ASN A 188 4.74 9.07 3.22
C ASN A 188 5.25 9.20 4.66
N SER A 189 5.73 8.10 5.23
CA SER A 189 6.22 8.05 6.61
C SER A 189 7.53 8.82 6.86
N LYS A 190 8.30 9.16 5.82
CA LYS A 190 9.59 9.84 5.95
C LYS A 190 9.49 11.24 6.55
N ASN A 191 8.33 11.89 6.45
CA ASN A 191 8.09 13.19 7.08
C ASN A 191 8.00 13.13 8.61
N ASN A 192 7.86 11.92 9.21
CA ASN A 192 7.74 11.74 10.66
C ASN A 192 9.09 11.47 11.33
N GLU A 193 10.12 11.07 10.59
CA GLU A 193 11.47 10.79 11.14
C GLU A 193 12.26 12.08 11.43
N GLU A 194 11.97 13.19 10.76
CA GLU A 194 12.63 14.48 10.96
C GLU A 194 12.02 15.33 12.10
N GLY A 195 10.83 14.97 12.63
CA GLY A 195 10.12 15.70 13.69
C GLY A 195 10.51 15.33 15.13
N GLY A 196 11.34 14.32 15.33
CA GLY A 196 11.80 13.82 16.64
C GLY A 196 12.97 14.62 17.25
N GLY A 197 13.02 15.90 17.04
CA GLY A 197 14.06 16.81 17.55
C GLY A 197 13.71 17.40 18.91
N CYS A 198 14.38 16.89 19.93
CA CYS A 198 14.74 17.55 21.20
C CYS A 198 13.70 18.47 21.87
N TYR A 199 13.06 17.94 22.89
CA TYR A 199 12.75 18.77 24.06
C TYR A 199 13.69 18.34 25.19
N ALA A 200 14.67 19.21 25.42
CA ALA A 200 15.50 19.21 26.63
C ALA A 200 14.70 19.75 27.82
#